data_380be35dcf7749ce4590aba516fcff65
#
_entry.id   380be35dcf7749ce4590aba516fcff65
#
_cell.length_a   1.000
_cell.length_b   1.000
_cell.length_c   1.000
_cell.angle_alpha   90.00
_cell.angle_beta   90.00
_cell.angle_gamma   90.00
#
_symmetry.space_group_name_H-M   'P 1'
#
loop_
_entity.id
_entity.type
_entity.pdbx_description
1 polymer ?
#
loop_
_entity_poly.entity_id
_entity_poly.type
_entity_poly.pdbx_seq_one_letter_code
_entity_poly.pdbx_strand_id
1 'polypeptide(L)'
;MLAPSFRDDPRPLRTAAVNVSQLAGHGKIHLLREGDEIKLFIKRGGVQVKLEVNHVFRGTVLPVEKRALNAEAGRIFTTDVSAPVLASAELYGSKLVAAMDRQHPRDIFDVLGLYNEEGLTPEIVECFVCYLAGHNRPVHEVLFSNDIDLSAAFENEFVGMTRNPIALSELQKVRARLKKELPARLTDGQRRFLIGLVAGEPDWKLMKCPHPVNDN
;
A
#
# COMPACT_ATOMS: atom_id res chain seq x y z
N MET A 1 25.60 -10.20 -11.00
CA MET A 1 25.51 -11.17 -9.89
C MET A 1 24.21 -10.89 -9.15
N LEU A 2 23.18 -11.71 -9.32
CA LEU A 2 21.89 -11.54 -8.64
C LEU A 2 22.11 -11.85 -7.15
N ALA A 3 21.72 -10.90 -6.27
CA ALA A 3 21.73 -11.13 -4.83
C ALA A 3 20.89 -12.39 -4.50
N PRO A 4 21.29 -13.21 -3.50
CA PRO A 4 20.55 -14.40 -3.13
C PRO A 4 19.12 -14.02 -2.80
N SER A 5 18.17 -14.71 -3.40
CA SER A 5 16.75 -14.43 -3.21
C SER A 5 16.40 -14.68 -1.74
N PHE A 6 15.79 -13.70 -1.11
CA PHE A 6 15.22 -13.79 0.25
C PHE A 6 14.16 -14.90 0.39
N ARG A 7 13.85 -15.59 -0.70
CA ARG A 7 12.90 -16.71 -0.78
C ARG A 7 13.32 -17.92 0.04
N ASP A 8 14.63 -18.09 0.29
CA ASP A 8 15.19 -19.29 0.90
C ASP A 8 15.63 -19.12 2.36
N ASP A 9 15.50 -17.91 2.94
CA ASP A 9 15.85 -17.67 4.34
C ASP A 9 14.59 -17.55 5.23
N PRO A 10 14.19 -18.62 5.93
CA PRO A 10 13.04 -18.58 6.83
C PRO A 10 13.28 -17.83 8.14
N ARG A 11 14.50 -17.35 8.40
CA ARG A 11 14.89 -16.73 9.69
C ARG A 11 14.08 -15.48 10.05
N PRO A 12 13.86 -14.50 9.15
CA PRO A 12 13.06 -13.32 9.49
C PRO A 12 11.62 -13.65 9.86
N LEU A 13 11.03 -14.64 9.20
CA LEU A 13 9.66 -15.07 9.45
C LEU A 13 9.53 -15.86 10.76
N ARG A 14 10.54 -16.70 11.10
CA ARG A 14 10.60 -17.38 12.39
C ARG A 14 10.75 -16.36 13.51
N THR A 15 11.59 -15.34 13.36
CA THR A 15 11.78 -14.29 14.36
C THR A 15 10.51 -13.46 14.54
N ALA A 16 9.82 -13.10 13.46
CA ALA A 16 8.54 -12.40 13.54
C ALA A 16 7.47 -13.27 14.22
N ALA A 17 7.38 -14.56 13.88
CA ALA A 17 6.43 -15.48 14.51
C ALA A 17 6.71 -15.67 16.01
N VAL A 18 7.99 -15.75 16.41
CA VAL A 18 8.39 -15.84 17.83
C VAL A 18 8.01 -14.57 18.58
N ASN A 19 8.29 -13.40 18.02
CA ASN A 19 7.94 -12.13 18.67
C ASN A 19 6.42 -11.96 18.79
N VAL A 20 5.65 -12.34 17.77
CA VAL A 20 4.18 -12.32 17.82
C VAL A 20 3.64 -13.34 18.82
N SER A 21 4.27 -14.52 18.98
CA SER A 21 3.87 -15.51 19.99
C SER A 21 4.04 -15.01 21.40
N GLN A 22 5.10 -14.25 21.68
CA GLN A 22 5.33 -13.62 22.98
C GLN A 22 4.27 -12.53 23.28
N LEU A 23 3.85 -11.78 22.26
CA LEU A 23 2.81 -10.74 22.38
C LEU A 23 1.39 -11.33 22.50
N ALA A 24 1.14 -12.44 21.86
CA ALA A 24 -0.20 -13.08 21.83
C ALA A 24 -0.56 -13.81 23.15
N GLY A 25 0.40 -14.02 24.06
CA GLY A 25 0.20 -14.76 25.30
C GLY A 25 -0.33 -16.17 25.00
N HIS A 26 -1.50 -16.55 25.58
CA HIS A 26 -2.11 -17.88 25.38
C HIS A 26 -2.93 -18.03 24.08
N GLY A 27 -2.74 -17.15 23.10
CA GLY A 27 -3.39 -17.24 21.79
C GLY A 27 -2.81 -18.38 20.95
N LYS A 28 -3.66 -19.01 20.10
CA LYS A 28 -3.20 -19.99 19.11
C LYS A 28 -2.73 -19.24 17.87
N ILE A 29 -1.52 -19.56 17.40
CA ILE A 29 -0.92 -19.01 16.18
C ILE A 29 -0.88 -20.10 15.13
N HIS A 30 -1.43 -19.80 13.96
CA HIS A 30 -1.37 -20.68 12.79
C HIS A 30 -0.65 -19.96 11.66
N LEU A 31 0.42 -20.57 11.18
CA LEU A 31 1.13 -20.13 9.98
C LEU A 31 0.57 -20.92 8.80
N LEU A 32 0.00 -20.22 7.82
CA LEU A 32 -0.43 -20.81 6.57
C LEU A 32 0.50 -20.32 5.46
N ARG A 33 1.03 -21.23 4.67
CA ARG A 33 1.79 -20.94 3.47
C ARG A 33 1.02 -21.51 2.28
N GLU A 34 0.61 -20.60 1.37
CA GLU A 34 -0.03 -20.95 0.11
C GLU A 34 0.83 -20.40 -1.03
N GLY A 35 1.61 -21.27 -1.68
CA GLY A 35 2.57 -20.85 -2.69
C GLY A 35 3.61 -19.87 -2.13
N ASP A 36 3.68 -18.69 -2.71
CA ASP A 36 4.58 -17.60 -2.28
C ASP A 36 3.95 -16.69 -1.21
N GLU A 37 2.67 -16.89 -0.85
CA GLU A 37 2.00 -16.10 0.18
C GLU A 37 2.18 -16.71 1.56
N ILE A 38 2.54 -15.87 2.52
CA ILE A 38 2.63 -16.23 3.93
C ILE A 38 1.59 -15.46 4.71
N LYS A 39 0.66 -16.20 5.32
CA LYS A 39 -0.42 -15.65 6.14
C LYS A 39 -0.25 -16.15 7.57
N LEU A 40 -0.23 -15.23 8.52
CA LEU A 40 -0.19 -15.55 9.95
C LEU A 40 -1.56 -15.26 10.55
N PHE A 41 -2.19 -16.28 11.13
CA PHE A 41 -3.46 -16.15 11.83
C PHE A 41 -3.23 -16.24 13.34
N ILE A 42 -3.68 -15.24 14.06
CA ILE A 42 -3.65 -15.18 15.52
C ILE A 42 -5.09 -15.31 16.01
N LYS A 43 -5.39 -16.36 16.81
CA LYS A 43 -6.72 -16.62 17.36
C LYS A 43 -6.71 -16.53 18.88
N ARG A 44 -7.61 -15.74 19.45
CA ARG A 44 -7.82 -15.64 20.89
C ARG A 44 -9.27 -15.28 21.20
N GLY A 45 -9.92 -16.03 22.10
CA GLY A 45 -11.28 -15.71 22.60
C GLY A 45 -12.33 -15.53 21.50
N GLY A 46 -12.30 -16.37 20.44
CA GLY A 46 -13.23 -16.27 19.31
C GLY A 46 -12.85 -15.19 18.27
N VAL A 47 -11.88 -14.34 18.57
CA VAL A 47 -11.37 -13.34 17.62
C VAL A 47 -10.19 -13.90 16.82
N GLN A 48 -10.15 -13.57 15.53
CA GLN A 48 -9.02 -13.92 14.65
C GLN A 48 -8.47 -12.68 14.00
N VAL A 49 -7.15 -12.51 14.05
CA VAL A 49 -6.40 -11.49 13.31
C VAL A 49 -5.56 -12.18 12.25
N LYS A 50 -5.58 -11.65 11.04
CA LYS A 50 -4.75 -12.10 9.92
C LYS A 50 -3.65 -11.07 9.69
N LEU A 51 -2.40 -11.54 9.63
CA LEU A 51 -1.24 -10.77 9.22
C LEU A 51 -0.74 -11.32 7.88
N GLU A 52 -0.58 -10.47 6.93
CA GLU A 52 -0.04 -10.81 5.60
C GLU A 52 1.27 -10.06 5.40
N VAL A 53 2.26 -10.76 4.84
CA VAL A 53 3.56 -10.18 4.50
C VAL A 53 3.63 -9.99 3.00
N ASN A 54 3.84 -8.76 2.58
CA ASN A 54 4.08 -8.46 1.18
C ASN A 54 5.57 -8.71 0.85
N HIS A 55 5.84 -9.62 -0.09
CA HIS A 55 7.19 -9.96 -0.53
C HIS A 55 7.58 -9.31 -1.87
N VAL A 56 6.66 -8.60 -2.51
CA VAL A 56 6.89 -7.97 -3.83
C VAL A 56 7.77 -6.74 -3.67
N PHE A 57 7.42 -5.87 -2.73
CA PHE A 57 8.23 -4.71 -2.39
C PHE A 57 9.20 -5.04 -1.25
N ARG A 58 10.50 -4.79 -1.48
CA ARG A 58 11.56 -5.01 -0.50
C ARG A 58 12.14 -3.68 -0.08
N GLY A 59 11.92 -3.33 1.19
CA GLY A 59 12.35 -2.05 1.74
C GLY A 59 11.29 -0.95 1.61
N THR A 60 11.71 0.29 1.76
CA THR A 60 10.87 1.49 1.74
C THR A 60 11.50 2.54 0.84
N VAL A 61 10.68 3.38 0.23
CA VAL A 61 11.11 4.51 -0.61
C VAL A 61 11.58 5.67 0.26
N LEU A 62 10.92 5.86 1.41
CA LEU A 62 11.23 6.89 2.39
C LEU A 62 11.64 6.26 3.73
N PRO A 63 12.32 7.01 4.61
CA PRO A 63 12.63 6.53 5.95
C PRO A 63 11.37 6.11 6.72
N VAL A 64 11.45 4.97 7.40
CA VAL A 64 10.38 4.46 8.26
C VAL A 64 10.19 5.37 9.46
N GLU A 65 8.93 5.66 9.79
CA GLU A 65 8.55 6.49 10.93
C GLU A 65 8.08 5.61 12.10
N LYS A 66 8.47 5.95 13.32
CA LYS A 66 7.90 5.32 14.50
C LYS A 66 6.66 6.12 14.92
N ARG A 67 5.47 5.52 14.79
CA ARG A 67 4.20 6.17 15.15
C ARG A 67 3.50 5.44 16.29
N ALA A 68 2.93 6.20 17.21
CA ALA A 68 2.01 5.67 18.20
C ALA A 68 0.65 5.33 17.56
N LEU A 69 -0.08 4.44 18.22
CA LEU A 69 -1.47 4.17 17.87
C LEU A 69 -2.27 5.49 17.91
N ASN A 70 -3.17 5.68 16.94
CA ASN A 70 -4.00 6.90 16.97
C ASN A 70 -4.88 6.95 18.21
N ALA A 71 -5.26 8.15 18.66
CA ALA A 71 -5.96 8.36 19.92
C ALA A 71 -7.30 7.60 20.01
N GLU A 72 -8.02 7.47 18.89
CA GLU A 72 -9.28 6.74 18.85
C GLU A 72 -9.07 5.23 19.06
N ALA A 73 -8.12 4.64 18.35
CA ALA A 73 -7.78 3.23 18.52
C ALA A 73 -7.19 2.97 19.90
N GLY A 74 -6.38 3.90 20.46
CA GLY A 74 -5.85 3.82 21.83
C GLY A 74 -6.96 3.76 22.87
N ARG A 75 -8.04 4.54 22.69
CA ARG A 75 -9.21 4.50 23.59
C ARG A 75 -9.98 3.18 23.47
N ILE A 76 -10.16 2.66 22.24
CA ILE A 76 -10.90 1.40 21.99
C ILE A 76 -10.14 0.21 22.57
N PHE A 77 -8.85 0.13 22.31
CA PHE A 77 -8.02 -1.02 22.70
C PHE A 77 -7.36 -0.88 24.07
N THR A 78 -7.54 0.26 24.74
CA THR A 78 -6.95 0.55 26.08
C THR A 78 -5.45 0.21 26.13
N THR A 79 -4.73 0.56 25.06
CA THR A 79 -3.31 0.23 24.92
C THR A 79 -2.52 1.40 24.34
N ASP A 80 -1.29 1.52 24.74
CA ASP A 80 -0.29 2.45 24.18
C ASP A 80 0.78 1.62 23.45
N VAL A 81 0.67 1.58 22.14
CA VAL A 81 1.59 0.84 21.28
C VAL A 81 2.14 1.78 20.22
N SER A 82 3.43 1.69 19.98
CA SER A 82 4.06 2.33 18.83
C SER A 82 4.73 1.28 17.92
N ALA A 83 4.64 1.50 16.63
CA ALA A 83 5.20 0.60 15.63
C ALA A 83 5.93 1.39 14.54
N PRO A 84 6.91 0.76 13.85
CA PRO A 84 7.45 1.30 12.62
C PRO A 84 6.37 1.24 11.54
N VAL A 85 6.14 2.36 10.85
CA VAL A 85 5.18 2.50 9.76
C VAL A 85 5.82 3.21 8.58
N LEU A 86 5.28 3.02 7.40
CA LEU A 86 5.70 3.78 6.23
C LEU A 86 5.44 5.28 6.45
N ALA A 87 6.30 6.12 5.89
CA ALA A 87 6.05 7.55 5.79
C ALA A 87 4.70 7.79 5.09
N SER A 88 3.97 8.85 5.48
CA SER A 88 2.62 9.12 4.97
C SER A 88 2.59 9.20 3.45
N ALA A 89 3.56 9.91 2.86
CA ALA A 89 3.65 10.05 1.42
C ALA A 89 3.86 8.71 0.70
N GLU A 90 4.66 7.81 1.27
CA GLU A 90 4.87 6.48 0.72
C GLU A 90 3.63 5.60 0.85
N LEU A 91 2.97 5.64 2.01
CA LEU A 91 1.73 4.92 2.25
C LEU A 91 0.67 5.32 1.22
N TYR A 92 0.46 6.62 1.02
CA TYR A 92 -0.51 7.11 0.04
C TYR A 92 -0.06 6.85 -1.40
N GLY A 93 1.22 6.96 -1.72
CA GLY A 93 1.75 6.59 -3.04
C GLY A 93 1.38 5.15 -3.43
N SER A 94 1.56 4.20 -2.52
CA SER A 94 1.18 2.80 -2.74
C SER A 94 -0.34 2.60 -2.86
N LYS A 95 -1.14 3.33 -2.06
CA LYS A 95 -2.61 3.30 -2.13
C LYS A 95 -3.15 3.89 -3.43
N LEU A 96 -2.49 4.90 -3.99
CA LEU A 96 -2.84 5.46 -5.30
C LEU A 96 -2.65 4.42 -6.42
N VAL A 97 -1.57 3.62 -6.40
CA VAL A 97 -1.39 2.52 -7.35
C VAL A 97 -2.54 1.52 -7.22
N ALA A 98 -2.89 1.11 -6.01
CA ALA A 98 -3.99 0.18 -5.77
C ALA A 98 -5.33 0.74 -6.25
N ALA A 99 -5.62 2.03 -5.99
CA ALA A 99 -6.85 2.70 -6.41
C ALA A 99 -6.96 2.82 -7.94
N MET A 100 -5.84 3.07 -8.63
CA MET A 100 -5.80 3.14 -10.10
C MET A 100 -5.89 1.77 -10.75
N ASP A 101 -5.29 0.75 -10.16
CA ASP A 101 -5.24 -0.61 -10.71
C ASP A 101 -6.55 -1.38 -10.46
N ARG A 102 -6.93 -1.55 -9.19
CA ARG A 102 -8.08 -2.37 -8.79
C ARG A 102 -9.40 -1.62 -8.84
N GLN A 103 -9.35 -0.30 -8.71
CA GLN A 103 -10.53 0.57 -8.61
C GLN A 103 -11.56 0.09 -7.56
N HIS A 104 -11.08 -0.52 -6.46
CA HIS A 104 -11.98 -1.05 -5.44
C HIS A 104 -12.54 0.09 -4.56
N PRO A 105 -13.82 0.05 -4.13
CA PRO A 105 -14.41 1.10 -3.30
C PRO A 105 -13.60 1.46 -2.06
N ARG A 106 -12.96 0.50 -1.39
CA ARG A 106 -12.07 0.74 -0.23
C ARG A 106 -10.83 1.55 -0.59
N ASP A 107 -10.21 1.24 -1.74
CA ASP A 107 -9.01 1.97 -2.19
C ASP A 107 -9.38 3.41 -2.58
N ILE A 108 -10.55 3.60 -3.21
CA ILE A 108 -11.06 4.93 -3.58
C ILE A 108 -11.47 5.72 -2.33
N PHE A 109 -11.97 5.05 -1.29
CA PHE A 109 -12.25 5.68 0.00
C PHE A 109 -10.98 6.19 0.69
N ASP A 110 -9.87 5.45 0.63
CA ASP A 110 -8.56 5.94 1.11
C ASP A 110 -8.13 7.21 0.35
N VAL A 111 -8.40 7.28 -0.96
CA VAL A 111 -8.14 8.49 -1.77
C VAL A 111 -9.06 9.66 -1.38
N LEU A 112 -10.31 9.40 -1.02
CA LEU A 112 -11.20 10.43 -0.47
C LEU A 112 -10.60 11.02 0.82
N GLY A 113 -10.10 10.16 1.72
CA GLY A 113 -9.39 10.60 2.92
C GLY A 113 -8.19 11.49 2.58
N LEU A 114 -7.35 11.06 1.64
CA LEU A 114 -6.21 11.84 1.17
C LEU A 114 -6.64 13.23 0.65
N TYR A 115 -7.69 13.29 -0.16
CA TYR A 115 -8.17 14.58 -0.69
C TYR A 115 -8.75 15.51 0.38
N ASN A 116 -9.29 14.95 1.46
CA ASN A 116 -9.81 15.74 2.58
C ASN A 116 -8.71 16.27 3.51
N GLU A 117 -7.53 15.63 3.52
CA GLU A 117 -6.40 16.00 4.36
C GLU A 117 -5.42 16.92 3.61
N GLU A 118 -4.68 16.38 2.66
CA GLU A 118 -3.54 17.09 2.02
C GLU A 118 -3.56 17.08 0.49
N GLY A 119 -4.34 16.19 -0.13
CA GLY A 119 -4.40 16.01 -1.57
C GLY A 119 -3.13 15.37 -2.16
N LEU A 120 -2.96 15.52 -3.47
CA LEU A 120 -1.81 14.96 -4.20
C LEU A 120 -0.59 15.89 -4.06
N THR A 121 0.22 15.68 -3.03
CA THR A 121 1.49 16.41 -2.87
C THR A 121 2.55 15.88 -3.84
N PRO A 122 3.58 16.68 -4.19
CA PRO A 122 4.68 16.22 -5.05
C PRO A 122 5.39 14.97 -4.52
N GLU A 123 5.52 14.83 -3.19
CA GLU A 123 6.16 13.68 -2.55
C GLU A 123 5.32 12.41 -2.67
N ILE A 124 4.00 12.52 -2.50
CA ILE A 124 3.06 11.40 -2.72
C ILE A 124 3.10 10.94 -4.17
N VAL A 125 3.13 11.89 -5.12
CA VAL A 125 3.22 11.56 -6.56
C VAL A 125 4.56 10.90 -6.89
N GLU A 126 5.65 11.33 -6.28
CA GLU A 126 6.96 10.68 -6.43
C GLU A 126 6.93 9.23 -5.94
N CYS A 127 6.40 8.98 -4.73
CA CYS A 127 6.23 7.64 -4.20
C CYS A 127 5.30 6.80 -5.08
N PHE A 128 4.21 7.38 -5.59
CA PHE A 128 3.32 6.70 -6.55
C PHE A 128 4.09 6.21 -7.78
N VAL A 129 4.96 7.04 -8.37
CA VAL A 129 5.76 6.65 -9.54
C VAL A 129 6.72 5.50 -9.22
N CYS A 130 7.36 5.52 -8.04
CA CYS A 130 8.22 4.44 -7.57
C CYS A 130 7.44 3.12 -7.44
N TYR A 131 6.26 3.15 -6.81
CA TYR A 131 5.41 1.97 -6.66
C TYR A 131 4.84 1.48 -7.99
N LEU A 132 4.49 2.38 -8.90
CA LEU A 132 4.05 2.05 -10.26
C LEU A 132 5.16 1.38 -11.06
N ALA A 133 6.41 1.82 -10.89
CA ALA A 133 7.56 1.21 -11.53
C ALA A 133 7.81 -0.24 -11.08
N GLY A 134 7.48 -0.57 -9.84
CA GLY A 134 7.55 -1.95 -9.30
C GLY A 134 6.28 -2.78 -9.50
N HIS A 135 5.25 -2.24 -10.16
CA HIS A 135 3.99 -2.93 -10.36
C HIS A 135 4.10 -3.98 -11.50
N ASN A 136 3.31 -5.05 -11.40
CA ASN A 136 3.35 -6.16 -12.37
C ASN A 136 2.52 -5.92 -13.64
N ARG A 137 1.71 -4.85 -13.68
CA ARG A 137 0.95 -4.45 -14.87
C ARG A 137 1.65 -3.31 -15.61
N PRO A 138 1.48 -3.23 -16.94
CA PRO A 138 2.03 -2.13 -17.72
C PRO A 138 1.59 -0.76 -17.20
N VAL A 139 2.52 0.20 -17.17
CA VAL A 139 2.30 1.56 -16.65
C VAL A 139 1.05 2.22 -17.25
N HIS A 140 0.86 2.10 -18.57
CA HIS A 140 -0.27 2.72 -19.25
C HIS A 140 -1.61 2.09 -18.90
N GLU A 141 -1.64 0.80 -18.59
CA GLU A 141 -2.87 0.11 -18.16
C GLU A 141 -3.33 0.56 -16.77
N VAL A 142 -2.39 0.94 -15.90
CA VAL A 142 -2.72 1.47 -14.58
C VAL A 142 -3.10 2.94 -14.67
N LEU A 143 -2.29 3.78 -15.35
CA LEU A 143 -2.51 5.22 -15.46
C LEU A 143 -3.78 5.60 -16.25
N PHE A 144 -4.12 4.82 -17.28
CA PHE A 144 -5.21 5.11 -18.20
C PHE A 144 -6.23 3.96 -18.28
N SER A 145 -6.40 3.26 -17.14
CA SER A 145 -7.36 2.17 -17.01
C SER A 145 -8.78 2.60 -17.39
N ASN A 146 -9.56 1.71 -17.99
CA ASN A 146 -10.99 1.92 -18.18
C ASN A 146 -11.72 1.91 -16.82
N ASP A 147 -12.85 2.57 -16.74
CA ASP A 147 -13.69 2.51 -15.55
C ASP A 147 -14.39 1.15 -15.46
N ILE A 148 -14.31 0.54 -14.27
CA ILE A 148 -15.07 -0.66 -13.95
C ILE A 148 -16.33 -0.29 -13.17
N ASP A 149 -17.37 -1.15 -13.24
CA ASP A 149 -18.54 -0.99 -12.38
C ASP A 149 -18.18 -1.30 -10.92
N LEU A 150 -18.46 -0.34 -10.04
CA LEU A 150 -18.18 -0.46 -8.61
C LEU A 150 -19.37 -1.00 -7.81
N SER A 151 -20.55 -1.13 -8.42
CA SER A 151 -21.81 -1.37 -7.71
C SER A 151 -21.77 -2.64 -6.87
N ALA A 152 -21.37 -3.75 -7.45
CA ALA A 152 -21.33 -5.03 -6.76
C ALA A 152 -20.31 -5.04 -5.62
N ALA A 153 -19.10 -4.52 -5.84
CA ALA A 153 -18.07 -4.42 -4.80
C ALA A 153 -18.47 -3.43 -3.70
N PHE A 154 -19.16 -2.35 -4.06
CA PHE A 154 -19.68 -1.38 -3.10
C PHE A 154 -20.70 -2.02 -2.15
N GLU A 155 -21.72 -2.69 -2.69
CA GLU A 155 -22.78 -3.31 -1.88
C GLU A 155 -22.28 -4.48 -1.02
N ASN A 156 -21.44 -5.34 -1.59
CA ASN A 156 -21.05 -6.59 -0.93
C ASN A 156 -19.83 -6.43 -0.01
N GLU A 157 -18.95 -5.44 -0.27
CA GLU A 157 -17.64 -5.38 0.38
C GLU A 157 -17.33 -4.03 1.04
N PHE A 158 -18.16 -3.00 0.84
CA PHE A 158 -17.90 -1.66 1.38
C PHE A 158 -19.00 -1.15 2.30
N VAL A 159 -20.28 -1.39 1.99
CA VAL A 159 -21.41 -0.94 2.82
C VAL A 159 -21.24 -1.43 4.26
N GLY A 160 -21.37 -0.52 5.22
CA GLY A 160 -21.23 -0.80 6.66
C GLY A 160 -19.77 -0.76 7.18
N MET A 161 -18.77 -0.50 6.33
CA MET A 161 -17.37 -0.38 6.78
C MET A 161 -17.02 1.00 7.35
N THR A 162 -17.84 2.02 7.09
CA THR A 162 -17.59 3.40 7.54
C THR A 162 -18.61 3.82 8.60
N ARG A 163 -18.20 4.68 9.56
CA ARG A 163 -19.12 5.24 10.57
C ARG A 163 -20.22 6.08 9.93
N ASN A 164 -19.84 6.94 9.01
CA ASN A 164 -20.77 7.77 8.24
C ASN A 164 -20.98 7.11 6.88
N PRO A 165 -22.20 6.78 6.49
CA PRO A 165 -22.48 6.23 5.17
C PRO A 165 -21.96 7.15 4.08
N ILE A 166 -21.35 6.57 3.05
CA ILE A 166 -20.86 7.27 1.87
C ILE A 166 -21.59 6.73 0.66
N ALA A 167 -22.05 7.62 -0.20
CA ALA A 167 -22.74 7.21 -1.42
C ALA A 167 -21.76 6.69 -2.48
N LEU A 168 -22.16 5.68 -3.24
CA LEU A 168 -21.39 5.18 -4.39
C LEU A 168 -21.01 6.31 -5.36
N SER A 169 -21.93 7.23 -5.63
CA SER A 169 -21.69 8.38 -6.50
C SER A 169 -20.56 9.30 -6.03
N GLU A 170 -20.32 9.37 -4.73
CA GLU A 170 -19.20 10.14 -4.17
C GLU A 170 -17.87 9.45 -4.49
N LEU A 171 -17.77 8.15 -4.29
CA LEU A 171 -16.58 7.38 -4.66
C LEU A 171 -16.32 7.43 -6.17
N GLN A 172 -17.36 7.38 -7.00
CA GLN A 172 -17.22 7.54 -8.45
C GLN A 172 -16.65 8.92 -8.83
N LYS A 173 -17.07 10.00 -8.15
CA LYS A 173 -16.50 11.34 -8.35
C LYS A 173 -15.03 11.41 -7.94
N VAL A 174 -14.68 10.78 -6.80
CA VAL A 174 -13.27 10.69 -6.33
C VAL A 174 -12.41 9.95 -7.35
N ARG A 175 -12.88 8.82 -7.87
CA ARG A 175 -12.19 8.05 -8.92
C ARG A 175 -11.96 8.90 -10.17
N ALA A 176 -13.01 9.54 -10.66
CA ALA A 176 -12.92 10.38 -11.85
C ALA A 176 -11.94 11.56 -11.66
N ARG A 177 -11.96 12.18 -10.46
CA ARG A 177 -11.01 13.22 -10.09
C ARG A 177 -9.58 12.69 -10.08
N LEU A 178 -9.33 11.55 -9.43
CA LEU A 178 -8.01 10.93 -9.35
C LEU A 178 -7.45 10.64 -10.75
N LYS A 179 -8.22 9.97 -11.59
CA LYS A 179 -7.81 9.61 -12.96
C LYS A 179 -7.48 10.82 -13.83
N LYS A 180 -8.10 11.96 -13.56
CA LYS A 180 -7.80 13.22 -14.25
C LYS A 180 -6.58 13.92 -13.66
N GLU A 181 -6.51 14.04 -12.33
CA GLU A 181 -5.49 14.85 -11.66
C GLU A 181 -4.13 14.17 -11.59
N LEU A 182 -4.09 12.86 -11.28
CA LEU A 182 -2.83 12.15 -11.02
C LEU A 182 -1.88 12.17 -12.22
N PRO A 183 -2.30 11.85 -13.47
CA PRO A 183 -1.43 11.97 -14.64
C PRO A 183 -1.01 13.43 -14.92
N ALA A 184 -1.86 14.39 -14.59
CA ALA A 184 -1.54 15.82 -14.78
C ALA A 184 -0.50 16.33 -13.76
N ARG A 185 -0.38 15.69 -12.60
CA ARG A 185 0.61 16.03 -11.56
C ARG A 185 2.01 15.48 -11.83
N LEU A 186 2.16 14.54 -12.76
CA LEU A 186 3.48 14.02 -13.12
C LEU A 186 4.37 15.11 -13.72
N THR A 187 5.57 15.25 -13.18
CA THR A 187 6.62 16.13 -13.74
C THR A 187 7.17 15.57 -15.05
N ASP A 188 7.83 16.40 -15.84
CA ASP A 188 8.48 15.95 -17.08
C ASP A 188 9.56 14.90 -16.82
N GLY A 189 10.27 14.98 -15.69
CA GLY A 189 11.23 13.97 -15.25
C GLY A 189 10.56 12.61 -15.02
N GLN A 190 9.48 12.60 -14.25
CA GLN A 190 8.71 11.38 -13.96
C GLN A 190 8.09 10.76 -15.23
N ARG A 191 7.59 11.58 -16.15
CA ARG A 191 7.07 11.11 -17.45
C ARG A 191 8.17 10.44 -18.28
N ARG A 192 9.35 11.07 -18.37
CA ARG A 192 10.51 10.50 -19.07
C ARG A 192 10.99 9.22 -18.42
N PHE A 193 11.02 9.17 -17.09
CA PHE A 193 11.34 7.95 -16.33
C PHE A 193 10.39 6.80 -16.68
N LEU A 194 9.07 7.04 -16.64
CA LEU A 194 8.07 6.02 -16.96
C LEU A 194 8.15 5.56 -18.43
N ILE A 195 8.45 6.46 -19.37
CA ILE A 195 8.68 6.09 -20.77
C ILE A 195 9.93 5.22 -20.90
N GLY A 196 11.04 5.60 -20.27
CA GLY A 196 12.26 4.81 -20.24
C GLY A 196 12.06 3.44 -19.60
N LEU A 197 11.27 3.37 -18.51
CA LEU A 197 10.91 2.12 -17.85
C LEU A 197 10.19 1.15 -18.81
N VAL A 198 9.21 1.66 -19.57
CA VAL A 198 8.49 0.85 -20.58
C VAL A 198 9.40 0.41 -21.70
N ALA A 199 10.39 1.23 -22.07
CA ALA A 199 11.40 0.89 -23.07
C ALA A 199 12.48 -0.10 -22.55
N GLY A 200 12.48 -0.41 -21.23
CA GLY A 200 13.50 -1.25 -20.60
C GLY A 200 14.80 -0.51 -20.22
N GLU A 201 14.81 0.82 -20.32
CA GLU A 201 15.95 1.70 -20.05
C GLU A 201 15.58 2.80 -19.02
N PRO A 202 15.23 2.45 -17.77
CA PRO A 202 14.84 3.43 -16.77
C PRO A 202 16.02 4.29 -16.32
N ASP A 203 15.87 5.62 -16.42
CA ASP A 203 16.83 6.57 -15.85
C ASP A 203 16.42 6.98 -14.43
N TRP A 204 16.92 6.27 -13.44
CA TRP A 204 16.63 6.51 -12.01
C TRP A 204 17.08 7.89 -11.52
N LYS A 205 18.00 8.57 -12.20
CA LYS A 205 18.42 9.95 -11.85
C LYS A 205 17.32 10.98 -12.03
N LEU A 206 16.26 10.63 -12.76
CA LEU A 206 15.08 11.48 -12.93
C LEU A 206 14.14 11.43 -11.72
N MET A 207 14.33 10.45 -10.83
CA MET A 207 13.57 10.28 -9.60
C MET A 207 14.31 10.95 -8.44
N LYS A 208 13.53 11.54 -7.52
CA LYS A 208 14.05 12.23 -6.33
C LYS A 208 14.13 11.33 -5.10
N CYS A 209 13.44 10.19 -5.13
CA CYS A 209 13.48 9.25 -4.03
C CYS A 209 14.90 8.69 -3.88
N PRO A 210 15.44 8.58 -2.65
CA PRO A 210 16.67 7.86 -2.40
C PRO A 210 16.45 6.40 -2.77
N HIS A 211 17.05 5.94 -3.87
CA HIS A 211 16.91 4.57 -4.34
C HIS A 211 18.16 3.78 -3.97
N PRO A 212 18.03 2.59 -3.35
CA PRO A 212 19.19 1.77 -2.97
C PRO A 212 20.03 1.27 -4.18
N VAL A 213 19.58 1.50 -5.41
CA VAL A 213 20.31 1.15 -6.65
C VAL A 213 21.34 2.20 -7.05
N ASN A 214 21.34 3.40 -6.42
CA ASN A 214 22.28 4.47 -6.79
C ASN A 214 23.62 4.44 -6.04
N ASP A 215 23.83 3.49 -5.12
CA ASP A 215 25.06 3.39 -4.31
C ASP A 215 26.02 2.31 -4.78
N ASN A 216 25.95 1.89 -6.07
CA ASN A 216 26.93 0.99 -6.71
C ASN A 216 27.51 1.59 -7.99
#